data_bc8effb072cafe92db8bf0187d59da28
#
_entry.id   bc8effb072cafe92db8bf0187d59da28
#
_cell.length_a   1.000
_cell.length_b   1.000
_cell.length_c   1.000
_cell.angle_alpha   90.00
_cell.angle_beta   90.00
_cell.angle_gamma   90.00
#
_symmetry.space_group_name_H-M   'P 1'
#
loop_
_entity.id
_entity.type
_entity.pdbx_description
1 polymer ?
#
loop_
_entity_poly.entity_id
_entity_poly.type
_entity_poly.pdbx_seq_one_letter_code
_entity_poly.pdbx_strand_id
1 'polypeptide(L)'
;METNTFSYWERTAFIDNADIIVIGSGIVGLSAALHLKKQQPALKVLVLERGFLPTGASTKNAGFACFGSVSEQLVLLEKSTEDEVARLVGYKWRGLQRLRENLGDEAIDYQQHGGYEIFMDDDKEKAEHCLDQMDRLNNLFKDAIGHSDIYAAANDKITAFGFKGICRMIYNPYEGQLHTGKMMRTLLKKVYDLGVIVLNNCEIREINNEGNSVSLKTSQGDFKAGKVILATNAFANQLFPELKVIPGRGQVLITRPIEGLKLKGTYHFDEGYYYFRNIDGRVLFGGGRNLDYKAEETWDFGHTETVKNKLVNYLEEVILPGQDFEVDYWWSGIMGFGEDISPIVKQVEPNIFCAVRCNGMGVAMGSLVGEEVAELALA
;
A
#
# COMPACT_ATOMS: atom_id res chain seq x y z
N MET A 1 0.48 37.29 -5.41
CA MET A 1 0.81 36.29 -6.45
C MET A 1 -0.20 36.48 -7.54
N GLU A 2 0.27 36.59 -8.78
CA GLU A 2 -0.60 36.78 -9.93
C GLU A 2 -1.61 35.64 -10.00
N THR A 3 -2.87 35.99 -10.18
CA THR A 3 -3.94 35.06 -10.48
C THR A 3 -3.52 34.27 -11.71
N ASN A 4 -3.41 32.97 -11.59
CA ASN A 4 -3.08 32.07 -12.69
C ASN A 4 -3.99 32.40 -13.88
N THR A 5 -3.43 32.87 -14.97
CA THR A 5 -4.16 33.33 -16.16
C THR A 5 -4.49 32.14 -17.05
N PHE A 6 -5.37 31.26 -16.57
CA PHE A 6 -5.90 30.19 -17.40
C PHE A 6 -6.69 30.77 -18.57
N SER A 7 -6.43 30.27 -19.77
CA SER A 7 -7.23 30.58 -20.96
C SER A 7 -8.66 30.05 -20.81
N TYR A 8 -9.56 30.55 -21.65
CA TYR A 8 -10.91 30.03 -21.74
C TYR A 8 -10.94 28.49 -21.97
N TRP A 9 -10.05 28.00 -22.82
CA TRP A 9 -9.97 26.58 -23.16
C TRP A 9 -9.47 25.72 -21.99
N GLU A 10 -8.46 26.20 -21.28
CA GLU A 10 -7.94 25.50 -20.08
C GLU A 10 -9.02 25.41 -19.00
N ARG A 11 -9.74 26.52 -18.77
CA ARG A 11 -10.82 26.52 -17.79
C ARG A 11 -11.95 25.55 -18.18
N THR A 12 -12.51 25.73 -19.36
CA THR A 12 -13.72 25.00 -19.76
C THR A 12 -13.48 23.51 -20.02
N ALA A 13 -12.32 23.14 -20.59
CA ALA A 13 -12.00 21.76 -20.91
C ALA A 13 -11.44 20.97 -19.70
N PHE A 14 -10.60 21.59 -18.86
CA PHE A 14 -9.84 20.87 -17.85
C PHE A 14 -10.28 21.18 -16.42
N ILE A 15 -10.60 22.44 -16.08
CA ILE A 15 -10.71 22.89 -14.70
C ILE A 15 -12.17 23.04 -14.23
N ASP A 16 -12.94 23.86 -14.94
CA ASP A 16 -14.27 24.29 -14.48
C ASP A 16 -15.30 23.13 -14.51
N ASN A 17 -16.31 23.26 -13.65
CA ASN A 17 -17.45 22.33 -13.58
C ASN A 17 -17.04 20.88 -13.24
N ALA A 18 -16.07 20.67 -12.38
CA ALA A 18 -15.78 19.36 -11.84
C ALA A 18 -16.94 18.91 -10.93
N ASP A 19 -17.48 17.73 -11.17
CA ASP A 19 -18.47 17.12 -10.28
C ASP A 19 -17.78 16.63 -9.00
N ILE A 20 -16.65 15.92 -9.18
CA ILE A 20 -15.86 15.36 -8.08
C ILE A 20 -14.37 15.62 -8.32
N ILE A 21 -13.70 16.11 -7.28
CA ILE A 21 -12.23 16.18 -7.24
C ILE A 21 -11.70 15.14 -6.26
N VAL A 22 -10.79 14.29 -6.71
CA VAL A 22 -10.04 13.35 -5.88
C VAL A 22 -8.66 13.93 -5.59
N ILE A 23 -8.28 14.02 -4.34
CA ILE A 23 -6.96 14.53 -3.91
C ILE A 23 -6.03 13.36 -3.63
N GLY A 24 -4.99 13.23 -4.44
CA GLY A 24 -4.00 12.16 -4.42
C GLY A 24 -4.21 11.10 -5.50
N SER A 25 -3.19 10.87 -6.31
CA SER A 25 -3.14 9.88 -7.40
C SER A 25 -2.52 8.54 -6.99
N GLY A 26 -2.63 8.17 -5.70
CA GLY A 26 -2.26 6.85 -5.21
C GLY A 26 -3.27 5.76 -5.61
N ILE A 27 -3.03 4.50 -5.18
CA ILE A 27 -3.93 3.36 -5.46
C ILE A 27 -5.37 3.71 -5.08
N VAL A 28 -5.60 4.25 -3.88
CA VAL A 28 -6.93 4.57 -3.36
C VAL A 28 -7.60 5.64 -4.23
N GLY A 29 -6.94 6.78 -4.47
CA GLY A 29 -7.54 7.88 -5.24
C GLY A 29 -7.83 7.51 -6.69
N LEU A 30 -6.90 6.81 -7.36
CA LEU A 30 -7.14 6.34 -8.73
C LEU A 30 -8.21 5.25 -8.79
N SER A 31 -8.30 4.36 -7.79
CA SER A 31 -9.38 3.36 -7.71
C SER A 31 -10.74 4.02 -7.47
N ALA A 32 -10.80 5.07 -6.64
CA ALA A 32 -12.01 5.87 -6.47
C ALA A 32 -12.43 6.52 -7.79
N ALA A 33 -11.51 7.20 -8.50
CA ALA A 33 -11.79 7.81 -9.79
C ALA A 33 -12.23 6.78 -10.83
N LEU A 34 -11.60 5.60 -10.86
CA LEU A 34 -11.98 4.48 -11.72
C LEU A 34 -13.43 4.03 -11.45
N HIS A 35 -13.77 3.83 -10.17
CA HIS A 35 -15.11 3.38 -9.77
C HIS A 35 -16.18 4.43 -10.06
N LEU A 36 -15.93 5.71 -9.72
CA LEU A 36 -16.83 6.82 -10.06
C LEU A 36 -17.18 6.82 -11.55
N LYS A 37 -16.19 6.71 -12.42
CA LYS A 37 -16.39 6.71 -13.88
C LYS A 37 -17.05 5.43 -14.39
N LYS A 38 -16.86 4.28 -13.75
CA LYS A 38 -17.59 3.04 -14.08
C LYS A 38 -19.07 3.14 -13.73
N GLN A 39 -19.40 3.73 -12.58
CA GLN A 39 -20.78 3.88 -12.10
C GLN A 39 -21.53 5.00 -12.82
N GLN A 40 -20.88 6.13 -13.01
CA GLN A 40 -21.46 7.31 -13.65
C GLN A 40 -20.49 7.91 -14.70
N PRO A 41 -20.49 7.38 -15.94
CA PRO A 41 -19.56 7.80 -17.00
C PRO A 41 -19.61 9.29 -17.36
N ALA A 42 -20.74 9.96 -17.13
CA ALA A 42 -20.93 11.37 -17.42
C ALA A 42 -20.22 12.33 -16.45
N LEU A 43 -19.85 11.86 -15.25
CA LEU A 43 -19.18 12.72 -14.27
C LEU A 43 -17.86 13.27 -14.79
N LYS A 44 -17.64 14.57 -14.58
CA LYS A 44 -16.34 15.20 -14.74
C LYS A 44 -15.53 14.99 -13.44
N VAL A 45 -14.58 14.06 -13.50
CA VAL A 45 -13.70 13.70 -12.37
C VAL A 45 -12.29 14.22 -12.62
N LEU A 46 -11.78 15.01 -11.68
CA LEU A 46 -10.41 15.45 -11.64
C LEU A 46 -9.66 14.71 -10.52
N VAL A 47 -8.38 14.37 -10.76
CA VAL A 47 -7.46 13.90 -9.73
C VAL A 47 -6.34 14.92 -9.60
N LEU A 48 -6.13 15.47 -8.40
CA LEU A 48 -5.07 16.43 -8.14
C LEU A 48 -3.94 15.75 -7.36
N GLU A 49 -2.74 15.76 -7.94
CA GLU A 49 -1.54 15.15 -7.36
C GLU A 49 -0.49 16.24 -7.07
N ARG A 50 0.03 16.28 -5.85
CA ARG A 50 1.05 17.28 -5.48
C ARG A 50 2.40 17.04 -6.15
N GLY A 51 2.74 15.78 -6.40
CA GLY A 51 4.02 15.39 -6.99
C GLY A 51 4.04 15.51 -8.51
N PHE A 52 5.25 15.46 -9.08
CA PHE A 52 5.42 15.34 -10.53
C PHE A 52 4.87 14.03 -11.09
N LEU A 53 4.96 12.96 -10.29
CA LEU A 53 4.37 11.64 -10.51
C LEU A 53 3.54 11.28 -9.26
N PRO A 54 2.77 10.19 -9.24
CA PRO A 54 2.24 9.61 -8.01
C PRO A 54 3.39 9.25 -7.07
N THR A 55 3.78 10.20 -6.21
CA THR A 55 4.99 10.09 -5.36
C THR A 55 4.74 9.55 -3.97
N GLY A 56 3.51 9.20 -3.65
CA GLY A 56 3.12 8.59 -2.37
C GLY A 56 3.56 7.13 -2.24
N ALA A 57 3.12 6.46 -1.17
CA ALA A 57 3.43 5.06 -0.87
C ALA A 57 3.09 4.09 -2.02
N SER A 58 2.15 4.45 -2.89
CA SER A 58 1.70 3.62 -4.01
C SER A 58 2.77 3.31 -5.06
N THR A 59 3.76 4.16 -5.24
CA THR A 59 4.90 3.95 -6.15
C THR A 59 6.19 3.54 -5.42
N LYS A 60 6.15 3.48 -4.09
CA LYS A 60 7.31 3.22 -3.24
C LYS A 60 7.22 1.93 -2.44
N ASN A 61 6.12 1.18 -2.58
CA ASN A 61 5.94 -0.11 -1.93
C ASN A 61 6.74 -1.23 -2.61
N ALA A 62 6.87 -2.34 -1.92
CA ALA A 62 7.63 -3.50 -2.39
C ALA A 62 6.85 -4.42 -3.36
N GLY A 63 5.59 -4.13 -3.65
CA GLY A 63 4.74 -4.93 -4.56
C GLY A 63 4.30 -6.28 -3.98
N PHE A 64 4.13 -6.34 -2.66
CA PHE A 64 3.57 -7.50 -1.98
C PHE A 64 2.06 -7.55 -2.16
N ALA A 65 1.58 -8.65 -2.69
CA ALA A 65 0.17 -8.97 -2.80
C ALA A 65 -0.18 -9.98 -1.70
N CYS A 66 -0.23 -9.49 -0.47
CA CYS A 66 -0.34 -10.30 0.74
C CYS A 66 -1.47 -9.79 1.65
N PHE A 67 -1.95 -10.65 2.54
CA PHE A 67 -2.97 -10.29 3.52
C PHE A 67 -2.53 -10.52 4.98
N GLY A 68 -1.29 -10.98 5.19
CA GLY A 68 -0.60 -11.03 6.47
C GLY A 68 -0.14 -12.42 6.88
N SER A 69 1.02 -12.47 7.54
CA SER A 69 1.66 -13.68 8.07
C SER A 69 1.00 -14.14 9.37
N VAL A 70 1.37 -15.34 9.85
CA VAL A 70 0.82 -15.90 11.09
C VAL A 70 1.11 -15.00 12.28
N SER A 71 2.36 -14.55 12.46
CA SER A 71 2.71 -13.69 13.60
C SER A 71 2.00 -12.34 13.55
N GLU A 72 1.85 -11.72 12.36
CA GLU A 72 1.08 -10.48 12.19
C GLU A 72 -0.39 -10.67 12.62
N GLN A 73 -1.02 -11.80 12.27
CA GLN A 73 -2.40 -12.08 12.66
C GLN A 73 -2.53 -12.30 14.18
N LEU A 74 -1.56 -12.98 14.80
CA LEU A 74 -1.56 -13.18 16.25
C LEU A 74 -1.43 -11.85 17.01
N VAL A 75 -0.57 -10.94 16.56
CA VAL A 75 -0.46 -9.58 17.14
C VAL A 75 -1.77 -8.79 16.98
N LEU A 76 -2.49 -8.96 15.88
CA LEU A 76 -3.80 -8.32 15.70
C LEU A 76 -4.85 -8.92 16.66
N LEU A 77 -4.82 -10.22 16.91
CA LEU A 77 -5.73 -10.92 17.84
C LEU A 77 -5.48 -10.54 19.30
N GLU A 78 -4.33 -10.01 19.66
CA GLU A 78 -4.09 -9.45 20.99
C GLU A 78 -4.86 -8.14 21.24
N LYS A 79 -5.21 -7.41 20.17
CA LYS A 79 -5.79 -6.05 20.21
C LYS A 79 -7.23 -5.98 19.70
N SER A 80 -7.70 -7.05 19.06
CA SER A 80 -8.99 -7.09 18.35
C SER A 80 -9.63 -8.48 18.49
N THR A 81 -10.93 -8.54 18.27
CA THR A 81 -11.66 -9.81 18.28
C THR A 81 -11.36 -10.67 17.05
N GLU A 82 -11.59 -12.00 17.16
CA GLU A 82 -11.45 -12.92 16.03
C GLU A 82 -12.29 -12.49 14.82
N ASP A 83 -13.53 -12.05 15.06
CA ASP A 83 -14.42 -11.56 13.99
C ASP A 83 -13.89 -10.32 13.28
N GLU A 84 -13.27 -9.37 14.01
CA GLU A 84 -12.68 -8.18 13.42
C GLU A 84 -11.44 -8.51 12.58
N VAL A 85 -10.59 -9.39 13.08
CA VAL A 85 -9.39 -9.83 12.36
C VAL A 85 -9.79 -10.64 11.12
N ALA A 86 -10.75 -11.56 11.22
CA ALA A 86 -11.23 -12.34 10.08
C ALA A 86 -11.88 -11.43 9.01
N ARG A 87 -12.66 -10.43 9.41
CA ARG A 87 -13.21 -9.42 8.48
C ARG A 87 -12.08 -8.62 7.78
N LEU A 88 -11.04 -8.22 8.51
CA LEU A 88 -9.91 -7.49 7.94
C LEU A 88 -9.12 -8.34 6.95
N VAL A 89 -8.86 -9.61 7.27
CA VAL A 89 -8.18 -10.56 6.36
C VAL A 89 -9.01 -10.75 5.09
N GLY A 90 -10.31 -11.00 5.24
CA GLY A 90 -11.23 -11.10 4.09
C GLY A 90 -11.32 -9.80 3.29
N TYR A 91 -11.23 -8.64 3.94
CA TYR A 91 -11.20 -7.34 3.28
C TYR A 91 -9.95 -7.17 2.43
N LYS A 92 -8.76 -7.49 2.97
CA LYS A 92 -7.48 -7.48 2.25
C LYS A 92 -7.51 -8.44 1.05
N TRP A 93 -8.05 -9.65 1.24
CA TRP A 93 -8.19 -10.65 0.18
C TRP A 93 -9.09 -10.15 -0.95
N ARG A 94 -10.30 -9.69 -0.64
CA ARG A 94 -11.23 -9.14 -1.65
C ARG A 94 -10.66 -7.92 -2.37
N GLY A 95 -9.98 -7.03 -1.64
CA GLY A 95 -9.34 -5.85 -2.24
C GLY A 95 -8.24 -6.22 -3.22
N LEU A 96 -7.45 -7.26 -2.90
CA LEU A 96 -6.46 -7.81 -3.82
C LEU A 96 -7.09 -8.42 -5.08
N GLN A 97 -8.16 -9.22 -4.92
CA GLN A 97 -8.89 -9.72 -6.09
C GLN A 97 -9.46 -8.57 -6.94
N ARG A 98 -10.04 -7.55 -6.31
CA ARG A 98 -10.54 -6.35 -6.99
C ARG A 98 -9.44 -5.61 -7.76
N LEU A 99 -8.23 -5.49 -7.20
CA LEU A 99 -7.08 -4.90 -7.91
C LEU A 99 -6.76 -5.71 -9.19
N ARG A 100 -6.67 -7.03 -9.07
CA ARG A 100 -6.37 -7.95 -10.17
C ARG A 100 -7.46 -7.94 -11.25
N GLU A 101 -8.73 -7.96 -10.85
CA GLU A 101 -9.89 -7.83 -11.76
C GLU A 101 -9.87 -6.51 -12.53
N ASN A 102 -9.60 -5.41 -11.85
CA ASN A 102 -9.58 -4.09 -12.47
C ASN A 102 -8.43 -3.91 -13.45
N LEU A 103 -7.26 -4.47 -13.16
CA LEU A 103 -6.04 -4.19 -13.92
C LEU A 103 -5.61 -5.32 -14.86
N GLY A 104 -5.87 -6.57 -14.48
CA GLY A 104 -5.41 -7.78 -15.16
C GLY A 104 -4.01 -8.20 -14.70
N ASP A 105 -3.84 -9.49 -14.40
CA ASP A 105 -2.61 -10.04 -13.84
C ASP A 105 -1.39 -9.81 -14.74
N GLU A 106 -1.52 -9.99 -16.03
CA GLU A 106 -0.45 -9.77 -17.00
C GLU A 106 0.01 -8.30 -17.01
N ALA A 107 -0.94 -7.35 -16.98
CA ALA A 107 -0.62 -5.93 -17.05
C ALA A 107 0.13 -5.40 -15.83
N ILE A 108 -0.05 -6.04 -14.68
CA ILE A 108 0.62 -5.68 -13.42
C ILE A 108 1.76 -6.63 -13.06
N ASP A 109 2.03 -7.62 -13.92
CA ASP A 109 3.02 -8.66 -13.71
C ASP A 109 2.80 -9.36 -12.34
N TYR A 110 1.56 -9.78 -12.11
CA TYR A 110 1.21 -10.52 -10.91
C TYR A 110 1.75 -11.95 -10.98
N GLN A 111 2.43 -12.36 -9.92
CA GLN A 111 3.06 -13.69 -9.82
C GLN A 111 2.65 -14.31 -8.49
N GLN A 112 1.89 -15.40 -8.54
CA GLN A 112 1.46 -16.14 -7.34
C GLN A 112 2.52 -17.18 -6.96
N HIS A 113 3.64 -16.68 -6.38
CA HIS A 113 4.71 -17.56 -5.90
C HIS A 113 4.56 -17.93 -4.43
N GLY A 114 3.52 -17.40 -3.78
CA GLY A 114 3.27 -17.54 -2.35
C GLY A 114 4.05 -16.53 -1.52
N GLY A 115 3.63 -16.44 -0.27
CA GLY A 115 4.28 -15.69 0.80
C GLY A 115 4.93 -16.64 1.81
N TYR A 116 6.04 -16.25 2.35
CA TYR A 116 6.77 -17.00 3.36
C TYR A 116 6.99 -16.12 4.58
N GLU A 117 6.68 -16.65 5.75
CA GLU A 117 7.14 -16.09 7.02
C GLU A 117 8.34 -16.90 7.49
N ILE A 118 9.45 -16.23 7.77
CA ILE A 118 10.68 -16.85 8.23
C ILE A 118 11.00 -16.46 9.67
N PHE A 119 11.52 -17.39 10.44
CA PHE A 119 11.89 -17.21 11.84
C PHE A 119 13.39 -17.47 12.02
N MET A 120 14.06 -16.51 12.65
CA MET A 120 15.50 -16.62 12.94
C MET A 120 15.79 -17.71 14.00
N ASP A 121 17.02 -18.17 14.07
CA ASP A 121 17.45 -19.17 15.07
C ASP A 121 17.18 -18.74 16.51
N ASP A 122 17.16 -17.42 16.77
CA ASP A 122 16.87 -16.84 18.08
C ASP A 122 15.36 -16.75 18.37
N ASP A 123 14.49 -16.91 17.36
CA ASP A 123 13.02 -16.78 17.47
C ASP A 123 12.30 -18.14 17.61
N LYS A 124 12.98 -19.18 18.11
CA LYS A 124 12.44 -20.55 18.17
C LYS A 124 11.11 -20.66 18.91
N GLU A 125 10.99 -20.02 20.07
CA GLU A 125 9.76 -20.07 20.87
C GLU A 125 8.60 -19.41 20.13
N LYS A 126 8.85 -18.27 19.48
CA LYS A 126 7.85 -17.58 18.65
C LYS A 126 7.45 -18.42 17.43
N ALA A 127 8.44 -19.06 16.80
CA ALA A 127 8.20 -19.94 15.65
C ALA A 127 7.32 -21.13 16.02
N GLU A 128 7.60 -21.84 17.11
CA GLU A 128 6.77 -22.98 17.59
C GLU A 128 5.37 -22.49 17.97
N HIS A 129 5.24 -21.34 18.65
CA HIS A 129 3.93 -20.78 18.94
C HIS A 129 3.14 -20.48 17.66
N CYS A 130 3.75 -19.89 16.64
CA CYS A 130 3.11 -19.63 15.34
C CYS A 130 2.67 -20.94 14.66
N LEU A 131 3.51 -21.98 14.67
CA LEU A 131 3.20 -23.29 14.13
C LEU A 131 1.98 -23.93 14.85
N ASP A 132 1.93 -23.85 16.17
CA ASP A 132 0.83 -24.37 16.98
C ASP A 132 -0.51 -23.65 16.71
N GLN A 133 -0.47 -22.37 16.31
CA GLN A 133 -1.66 -21.58 16.02
C GLN A 133 -2.13 -21.68 14.56
N MET A 134 -1.37 -22.29 13.66
CA MET A 134 -1.72 -22.34 12.23
C MET A 134 -3.11 -22.94 11.97
N ASP A 135 -3.43 -24.08 12.57
CA ASP A 135 -4.73 -24.76 12.36
C ASP A 135 -5.90 -23.89 12.84
N ARG A 136 -5.72 -23.16 13.96
CA ARG A 136 -6.71 -22.19 14.45
C ARG A 136 -6.91 -21.06 13.44
N LEU A 137 -5.83 -20.46 12.94
CA LEU A 137 -5.91 -19.37 11.97
C LEU A 137 -6.46 -19.83 10.62
N ASN A 138 -6.08 -21.01 10.13
CA ASN A 138 -6.66 -21.63 8.96
C ASN A 138 -8.18 -21.78 9.08
N ASN A 139 -8.65 -22.28 10.22
CA ASN A 139 -10.08 -22.40 10.49
C ASN A 139 -10.77 -21.03 10.62
N LEU A 140 -10.12 -20.04 11.24
CA LEU A 140 -10.68 -18.71 11.44
C LEU A 140 -10.88 -17.98 10.09
N PHE A 141 -9.94 -18.14 9.16
CA PHE A 141 -9.95 -17.38 7.91
C PHE A 141 -10.55 -18.12 6.71
N LYS A 142 -10.87 -19.43 6.82
CA LYS A 142 -11.34 -20.26 5.70
C LYS A 142 -12.53 -19.67 4.95
N ASP A 143 -13.51 -19.14 5.67
CA ASP A 143 -14.72 -18.57 5.05
C ASP A 143 -14.45 -17.22 4.39
N ALA A 144 -13.51 -16.45 4.94
CA ALA A 144 -13.12 -15.14 4.43
C ALA A 144 -12.25 -15.23 3.15
N ILE A 145 -11.41 -16.26 3.05
CA ILE A 145 -10.50 -16.52 1.93
C ILE A 145 -11.10 -17.51 0.91
N GLY A 146 -11.97 -18.42 1.38
CA GLY A 146 -12.55 -19.49 0.56
C GLY A 146 -11.68 -20.75 0.49
N HIS A 147 -10.67 -20.89 1.36
CA HIS A 147 -9.72 -21.98 1.43
C HIS A 147 -9.42 -22.34 2.88
N SER A 148 -9.10 -23.62 3.14
CA SER A 148 -8.81 -24.13 4.49
C SER A 148 -7.32 -24.38 4.78
N ASP A 149 -6.48 -24.24 3.76
CA ASP A 149 -5.03 -24.53 3.77
C ASP A 149 -4.22 -23.24 3.51
N ILE A 150 -4.54 -22.18 4.25
CA ILE A 150 -3.97 -20.84 4.07
C ILE A 150 -2.52 -20.80 4.52
N TYR A 151 -2.20 -21.43 5.63
CA TYR A 151 -0.84 -21.49 6.19
C TYR A 151 -0.39 -22.94 6.33
N ALA A 152 0.84 -23.23 5.95
CA ALA A 152 1.47 -24.53 6.06
C ALA A 152 2.96 -24.40 6.42
N ALA A 153 3.51 -25.38 7.16
CA ALA A 153 4.94 -25.43 7.41
C ALA A 153 5.73 -25.67 6.12
N ALA A 154 6.86 -24.98 5.95
CA ALA A 154 7.69 -25.05 4.73
C ALA A 154 9.20 -25.11 5.04
N ASN A 155 9.60 -25.79 6.10
CA ASN A 155 11.00 -25.87 6.55
C ASN A 155 11.94 -26.53 5.50
N ASP A 156 11.40 -27.37 4.62
CA ASP A 156 12.13 -27.99 3.49
C ASP A 156 12.63 -26.95 2.48
N LYS A 157 12.02 -25.77 2.43
CA LYS A 157 12.40 -24.68 1.52
C LYS A 157 13.60 -23.86 2.00
N ILE A 158 13.92 -23.87 3.30
CA ILE A 158 14.99 -23.05 3.89
C ILE A 158 16.31 -23.26 3.13
N THR A 159 16.73 -24.53 2.99
CA THR A 159 17.97 -24.88 2.28
C THR A 159 17.88 -24.58 0.79
N ALA A 160 16.71 -24.78 0.18
CA ALA A 160 16.50 -24.56 -1.25
C ALA A 160 16.68 -23.09 -1.64
N PHE A 161 16.24 -22.16 -0.78
CA PHE A 161 16.44 -20.72 -0.96
C PHE A 161 17.85 -20.24 -0.60
N GLY A 162 18.61 -21.05 0.14
CA GLY A 162 20.00 -20.76 0.52
C GLY A 162 20.13 -19.86 1.76
N PHE A 163 19.09 -19.75 2.57
CA PHE A 163 19.10 -18.97 3.81
C PHE A 163 20.02 -19.56 4.87
N LYS A 164 20.53 -18.70 5.74
CA LYS A 164 21.31 -19.08 6.91
C LYS A 164 20.70 -18.45 8.18
N GLY A 165 20.78 -19.16 9.31
CA GLY A 165 20.27 -18.65 10.59
C GLY A 165 18.73 -18.63 10.67
N ILE A 166 18.04 -19.46 9.88
CA ILE A 166 16.58 -19.61 9.87
C ILE A 166 16.23 -20.97 10.48
N CYS A 167 15.40 -20.99 11.53
CA CYS A 167 14.97 -22.21 12.19
C CYS A 167 13.63 -22.77 11.66
N ARG A 168 12.71 -21.91 11.26
CA ARG A 168 11.36 -22.30 10.78
C ARG A 168 10.91 -21.41 9.65
N MET A 169 9.99 -21.95 8.85
CA MET A 169 9.32 -21.24 7.75
C MET A 169 7.88 -21.67 7.64
N ILE A 170 6.97 -20.71 7.50
CA ILE A 170 5.55 -20.90 7.20
C ILE A 170 5.28 -20.37 5.80
N TYR A 171 4.46 -21.05 5.03
CA TYR A 171 4.10 -20.74 3.65
C TYR A 171 2.61 -20.45 3.49
N ASN A 172 2.28 -19.44 2.70
CA ASN A 172 0.93 -19.11 2.29
C ASN A 172 0.85 -19.13 0.74
N PRO A 173 0.16 -20.13 0.13
CA PRO A 173 0.08 -20.27 -1.34
C PRO A 173 -0.77 -19.19 -2.01
N TYR A 174 -1.62 -18.48 -1.27
CA TYR A 174 -2.57 -17.51 -1.81
C TYR A 174 -2.01 -16.09 -1.90
N GLU A 175 -0.84 -15.86 -1.37
CA GLU A 175 -0.10 -14.62 -1.51
C GLU A 175 0.74 -14.61 -2.79
N GLY A 176 1.17 -13.43 -3.19
CA GLY A 176 1.97 -13.25 -4.38
C GLY A 176 2.68 -11.91 -4.41
N GLN A 177 3.18 -11.59 -5.57
CA GLN A 177 3.88 -10.33 -5.83
C GLN A 177 3.44 -9.72 -7.14
N LEU A 178 3.62 -8.41 -7.27
CA LEU A 178 3.33 -7.67 -8.50
C LEU A 178 4.40 -6.62 -8.77
N HIS A 179 4.43 -6.10 -9.98
CA HIS A 179 5.33 -5.01 -10.34
C HIS A 179 4.66 -3.66 -10.05
N THR A 180 5.04 -3.02 -8.95
CA THR A 180 4.48 -1.73 -8.46
C THR A 180 4.38 -0.66 -9.56
N GLY A 181 5.43 -0.50 -10.36
CA GLY A 181 5.45 0.49 -11.45
C GLY A 181 4.46 0.16 -12.56
N LYS A 182 4.34 -1.11 -12.97
CA LYS A 182 3.35 -1.56 -13.96
C LYS A 182 1.93 -1.40 -13.42
N MET A 183 1.69 -1.73 -12.15
CA MET A 183 0.40 -1.54 -11.47
C MET A 183 -0.04 -0.07 -11.54
N MET A 184 0.80 0.87 -11.12
CA MET A 184 0.44 2.28 -11.11
C MET A 184 0.27 2.86 -12.52
N ARG A 185 1.10 2.46 -13.49
CA ARG A 185 0.93 2.87 -14.90
C ARG A 185 -0.36 2.34 -15.50
N THR A 186 -0.71 1.09 -15.22
CA THR A 186 -1.95 0.47 -15.71
C THR A 186 -3.17 1.17 -15.10
N LEU A 187 -3.14 1.47 -13.81
CA LEU A 187 -4.22 2.18 -13.13
C LEU A 187 -4.40 3.60 -13.67
N LEU A 188 -3.30 4.35 -13.86
CA LEU A 188 -3.33 5.67 -14.52
C LEU A 188 -3.93 5.57 -15.92
N LYS A 189 -3.46 4.61 -16.74
CA LYS A 189 -4.01 4.42 -18.09
C LYS A 189 -5.52 4.16 -18.05
N LYS A 190 -6.00 3.30 -17.15
CA LYS A 190 -7.44 2.98 -17.02
C LYS A 190 -8.27 4.21 -16.70
N VAL A 191 -7.83 5.08 -15.81
CA VAL A 191 -8.58 6.31 -15.48
C VAL A 191 -8.54 7.32 -16.62
N TYR A 192 -7.42 7.45 -17.32
CA TYR A 192 -7.33 8.30 -18.53
C TYR A 192 -8.25 7.80 -19.64
N ASP A 193 -8.30 6.49 -19.90
CA ASP A 193 -9.16 5.89 -20.93
C ASP A 193 -10.67 6.16 -20.65
N LEU A 194 -11.02 6.40 -19.37
CA LEU A 194 -12.39 6.77 -18.96
C LEU A 194 -12.62 8.30 -18.89
N GLY A 195 -11.65 9.09 -19.32
CA GLY A 195 -11.75 10.55 -19.36
C GLY A 195 -11.56 11.26 -18.04
N VAL A 196 -10.92 10.62 -17.04
CA VAL A 196 -10.46 11.30 -15.82
C VAL A 196 -9.30 12.22 -16.17
N ILE A 197 -9.31 13.43 -15.63
CA ILE A 197 -8.23 14.41 -15.80
C ILE A 197 -7.34 14.34 -14.57
N VAL A 198 -6.07 13.96 -14.75
CA VAL A 198 -5.07 13.92 -13.67
C VAL A 198 -4.12 15.09 -13.83
N LEU A 199 -4.06 15.96 -12.82
CA LEU A 199 -3.20 17.14 -12.78
C LEU A 199 -2.11 16.95 -11.73
N ASN A 200 -0.87 16.86 -12.20
CA ASN A 200 0.31 16.74 -11.36
C ASN A 200 0.86 18.13 -10.95
N ASN A 201 1.76 18.20 -9.97
CA ASN A 201 2.29 19.42 -9.37
C ASN A 201 1.21 20.36 -8.82
N CYS A 202 0.08 19.81 -8.41
CA CYS A 202 -1.08 20.54 -7.91
C CYS A 202 -1.30 20.21 -6.43
N GLU A 203 -0.55 20.89 -5.56
CA GLU A 203 -0.62 20.70 -4.11
C GLU A 203 -1.81 21.46 -3.53
N ILE A 204 -2.61 20.78 -2.72
CA ILE A 204 -3.74 21.37 -2.00
C ILE A 204 -3.20 22.06 -0.73
N ARG A 205 -3.60 23.32 -0.53
CA ARG A 205 -3.22 24.12 0.62
C ARG A 205 -4.38 24.34 1.59
N GLU A 206 -5.59 24.53 1.04
CA GLU A 206 -6.81 24.74 1.83
C GLU A 206 -7.99 24.06 1.14
N ILE A 207 -8.92 23.59 1.94
CA ILE A 207 -10.21 23.01 1.52
C ILE A 207 -11.30 23.80 2.26
N ASN A 208 -12.24 24.38 1.54
CA ASN A 208 -13.32 25.16 2.12
C ASN A 208 -14.65 24.64 1.63
N ASN A 209 -15.51 24.24 2.58
CA ASN A 209 -16.87 23.84 2.29
C ASN A 209 -17.76 25.09 2.13
N GLU A 210 -18.38 25.26 0.97
CA GLU A 210 -19.26 26.40 0.64
C GLU A 210 -20.76 26.00 0.66
N GLY A 211 -21.10 24.90 1.31
CA GLY A 211 -22.47 24.36 1.40
C GLY A 211 -22.83 23.48 0.21
N ASN A 212 -23.04 24.05 -0.97
CA ASN A 212 -23.39 23.29 -2.18
C ASN A 212 -22.18 22.86 -3.03
N SER A 213 -20.99 23.25 -2.64
CA SER A 213 -19.74 22.96 -3.36
C SER A 213 -18.56 23.06 -2.41
N VAL A 214 -17.42 22.57 -2.85
CA VAL A 214 -16.14 22.65 -2.14
C VAL A 214 -15.15 23.43 -2.99
N SER A 215 -14.51 24.43 -2.42
CA SER A 215 -13.41 25.16 -3.05
C SER A 215 -12.06 24.71 -2.49
N LEU A 216 -11.07 24.61 -3.39
CA LEU A 216 -9.72 24.17 -3.09
C LEU A 216 -8.74 25.26 -3.50
N LYS A 217 -7.90 25.72 -2.56
CA LYS A 217 -6.73 26.53 -2.89
C LYS A 217 -5.55 25.62 -3.15
N THR A 218 -4.92 25.75 -4.29
CA THR A 218 -3.80 24.90 -4.70
C THR A 218 -2.57 25.71 -5.05
N SER A 219 -1.45 25.01 -5.33
CA SER A 219 -0.24 25.63 -5.85
C SER A 219 -0.39 26.15 -7.29
N GLN A 220 -1.45 25.73 -8.01
CA GLN A 220 -1.71 26.07 -9.42
C GLN A 220 -2.95 26.98 -9.60
N GLY A 221 -3.52 27.49 -8.51
CA GLY A 221 -4.73 28.31 -8.52
C GLY A 221 -5.90 27.63 -7.83
N ASP A 222 -7.07 28.20 -7.93
CA ASP A 222 -8.26 27.76 -7.20
C ASP A 222 -9.09 26.82 -8.07
N PHE A 223 -9.56 25.73 -7.46
CA PHE A 223 -10.45 24.75 -8.05
C PHE A 223 -11.77 24.70 -7.27
N LYS A 224 -12.85 24.24 -7.94
CA LYS A 224 -14.15 24.08 -7.32
C LYS A 224 -14.81 22.80 -7.83
N ALA A 225 -15.46 22.06 -6.94
CA ALA A 225 -16.20 20.85 -7.28
C ALA A 225 -17.49 20.72 -6.46
N GLY A 226 -18.39 19.88 -6.91
CA GLY A 226 -19.57 19.50 -6.12
C GLY A 226 -19.18 18.70 -4.87
N LYS A 227 -18.27 17.74 -5.03
CA LYS A 227 -17.77 16.88 -3.93
C LYS A 227 -16.25 16.71 -4.02
N VAL A 228 -15.62 16.39 -2.89
CA VAL A 228 -14.18 16.13 -2.79
C VAL A 228 -13.91 14.81 -2.07
N ILE A 229 -12.99 14.02 -2.59
CA ILE A 229 -12.48 12.78 -1.96
C ILE A 229 -11.01 12.98 -1.59
N LEU A 230 -10.69 12.90 -0.30
CA LEU A 230 -9.33 12.95 0.23
C LEU A 230 -8.73 11.55 0.27
N ALA A 231 -7.70 11.30 -0.56
CA ALA A 231 -7.00 10.02 -0.67
C ALA A 231 -5.48 10.18 -0.50
N THR A 232 -5.07 11.08 0.40
CA THR A 232 -3.67 11.49 0.61
C THR A 232 -2.93 10.67 1.68
N ASN A 233 -3.55 9.58 2.17
CA ASN A 233 -3.01 8.66 3.18
C ASN A 233 -2.43 9.39 4.40
N ALA A 234 -1.13 9.24 4.70
CA ALA A 234 -0.47 9.88 5.85
C ALA A 234 -0.55 11.42 5.84
N PHE A 235 -0.62 12.02 4.65
CA PHE A 235 -0.68 13.48 4.51
C PHE A 235 -2.09 14.07 4.75
N ALA A 236 -3.10 13.22 4.90
CA ALA A 236 -4.47 13.64 5.25
C ALA A 236 -4.51 14.43 6.58
N ASN A 237 -3.66 14.05 7.53
CA ASN A 237 -3.58 14.71 8.82
C ASN A 237 -3.12 16.18 8.76
N GLN A 238 -2.47 16.59 7.68
CA GLN A 238 -2.07 17.98 7.43
C GLN A 238 -3.26 18.87 7.04
N LEU A 239 -4.31 18.26 6.45
CA LEU A 239 -5.54 18.95 6.03
C LEU A 239 -6.67 18.76 7.06
N PHE A 240 -6.76 17.57 7.66
CA PHE A 240 -7.76 17.17 8.65
C PHE A 240 -7.09 16.47 9.84
N PRO A 241 -6.54 17.24 10.82
CA PRO A 241 -5.82 16.68 11.98
C PRO A 241 -6.62 15.69 12.81
N GLU A 242 -7.96 15.84 12.84
CA GLU A 242 -8.88 14.97 13.57
C GLU A 242 -8.93 13.53 13.03
N LEU A 243 -8.40 13.26 11.85
CA LEU A 243 -8.25 11.91 11.31
C LEU A 243 -7.20 11.09 12.05
N LYS A 244 -6.29 11.73 12.79
CA LYS A 244 -5.25 11.11 13.61
C LYS A 244 -4.45 10.04 12.85
N VAL A 245 -4.11 10.32 11.61
CA VAL A 245 -3.26 9.43 10.80
C VAL A 245 -1.79 9.71 11.13
N ILE A 246 -1.10 8.70 11.62
CA ILE A 246 0.31 8.79 12.01
C ILE A 246 1.17 8.45 10.80
N PRO A 247 2.10 9.31 10.38
CA PRO A 247 3.02 8.99 9.29
C PRO A 247 4.05 7.96 9.75
N GLY A 248 4.40 7.04 8.87
CA GLY A 248 5.48 6.08 9.15
C GLY A 248 6.32 5.87 7.90
N ARG A 249 7.61 6.22 8.00
CA ARG A 249 8.55 6.03 6.92
C ARG A 249 8.97 4.57 6.84
N GLY A 250 8.83 3.97 5.65
CA GLY A 250 9.40 2.68 5.30
C GLY A 250 10.59 2.89 4.36
N GLN A 251 11.73 2.27 4.71
CA GLN A 251 12.96 2.35 3.92
C GLN A 251 13.15 1.06 3.15
N VAL A 252 13.62 1.16 1.92
CA VAL A 252 13.75 0.04 0.98
C VAL A 252 15.06 0.15 0.22
N LEU A 253 15.70 -0.97 -0.01
CA LEU A 253 16.81 -1.12 -0.95
C LEU A 253 16.46 -2.11 -2.06
N ILE A 254 17.19 -2.03 -3.16
CA ILE A 254 17.23 -3.06 -4.19
C ILE A 254 18.68 -3.31 -4.60
N THR A 255 19.03 -4.57 -4.78
CA THR A 255 20.37 -4.95 -5.26
C THR A 255 20.48 -4.79 -6.77
N ARG A 256 21.69 -4.82 -7.32
CA ARG A 256 21.91 -5.17 -8.74
C ARG A 256 21.46 -6.61 -9.00
N PRO A 257 21.26 -7.00 -10.27
CA PRO A 257 20.95 -8.39 -10.60
C PRO A 257 22.02 -9.33 -10.05
N ILE A 258 21.57 -10.44 -9.45
CA ILE A 258 22.41 -11.46 -8.83
C ILE A 258 22.30 -12.73 -9.66
N GLU A 259 23.44 -13.21 -10.16
CA GLU A 259 23.47 -14.43 -10.94
C GLU A 259 23.10 -15.65 -10.08
N GLY A 260 22.22 -16.50 -10.59
CA GLY A 260 21.78 -17.70 -9.88
C GLY A 260 20.91 -17.45 -8.65
N LEU A 261 20.27 -16.27 -8.53
CA LEU A 261 19.38 -15.96 -7.42
C LEU A 261 18.26 -17.01 -7.29
N LYS A 262 18.21 -17.70 -6.14
CA LYS A 262 17.25 -18.80 -5.88
C LYS A 262 15.92 -18.31 -5.29
N LEU A 263 15.85 -17.08 -4.84
CA LEU A 263 14.67 -16.53 -4.19
C LEU A 263 13.49 -16.45 -5.16
N LYS A 264 12.31 -16.89 -4.70
CA LYS A 264 11.07 -16.82 -5.48
C LYS A 264 9.88 -16.68 -4.52
N GLY A 265 9.18 -15.57 -4.62
CA GLY A 265 8.07 -15.21 -3.73
C GLY A 265 8.39 -14.06 -2.80
N THR A 266 7.49 -13.83 -1.86
CA THR A 266 7.57 -12.78 -0.85
C THR A 266 7.93 -13.38 0.50
N TYR A 267 8.74 -12.67 1.27
CA TYR A 267 9.24 -13.14 2.56
C TYR A 267 9.03 -12.06 3.62
N HIS A 268 8.52 -12.45 4.77
CA HIS A 268 8.31 -11.59 5.94
C HIS A 268 9.01 -12.18 7.16
N PHE A 269 9.45 -11.34 8.07
CA PHE A 269 9.91 -11.74 9.39
C PHE A 269 9.76 -10.61 10.40
N ASP A 270 9.92 -10.92 11.67
CA ASP A 270 9.74 -9.97 12.78
C ASP A 270 8.39 -9.24 12.67
N GLU A 271 7.27 -10.02 12.67
CA GLU A 271 5.90 -9.48 12.61
C GLU A 271 5.65 -8.54 11.41
N GLY A 272 6.31 -8.82 10.26
CA GLY A 272 6.17 -8.01 9.06
C GLY A 272 6.99 -6.72 9.05
N TYR A 273 7.80 -6.46 10.10
CA TYR A 273 8.70 -5.30 10.13
C TYR A 273 9.81 -5.38 9.11
N TYR A 274 10.18 -6.57 8.66
CA TYR A 274 11.11 -6.80 7.56
C TYR A 274 10.44 -7.62 6.48
N TYR A 275 10.70 -7.23 5.21
CA TYR A 275 10.08 -7.88 4.06
C TYR A 275 11.00 -7.81 2.85
N PHE A 276 11.20 -8.95 2.19
CA PHE A 276 12.00 -9.01 0.97
C PHE A 276 11.41 -9.94 -0.08
N ARG A 277 11.80 -9.75 -1.33
CA ARG A 277 11.39 -10.58 -2.45
C ARG A 277 12.37 -10.49 -3.62
N ASN A 278 12.21 -11.38 -4.58
CA ASN A 278 12.87 -11.25 -5.88
C ASN A 278 12.10 -10.35 -6.85
N ILE A 279 12.83 -9.62 -7.70
CA ILE A 279 12.30 -8.90 -8.86
C ILE A 279 13.43 -8.68 -9.87
N ASP A 280 13.22 -9.02 -11.14
CA ASP A 280 14.19 -8.81 -12.23
C ASP A 280 15.61 -9.36 -11.92
N GLY A 281 15.69 -10.54 -11.28
CA GLY A 281 16.95 -11.14 -10.84
C GLY A 281 17.62 -10.43 -9.67
N ARG A 282 16.94 -9.54 -8.96
CA ARG A 282 17.40 -8.71 -7.84
C ARG A 282 16.69 -9.09 -6.55
N VAL A 283 17.27 -8.71 -5.43
CA VAL A 283 16.59 -8.71 -4.13
C VAL A 283 16.12 -7.29 -3.82
N LEU A 284 14.81 -7.14 -3.63
CA LEU A 284 14.20 -5.95 -3.05
C LEU A 284 13.96 -6.24 -1.57
N PHE A 285 14.46 -5.38 -0.68
CA PHE A 285 14.37 -5.57 0.77
C PHE A 285 14.05 -4.27 1.49
N GLY A 286 13.09 -4.31 2.39
CA GLY A 286 12.68 -3.16 3.17
C GLY A 286 12.31 -3.52 4.60
N GLY A 287 12.11 -2.48 5.43
CA GLY A 287 11.71 -2.65 6.82
C GLY A 287 12.53 -1.86 7.82
N GLY A 288 12.60 -2.37 9.05
CA GLY A 288 13.42 -1.82 10.14
C GLY A 288 12.86 -0.57 10.82
N ARG A 289 11.60 -0.19 10.55
CA ARG A 289 10.95 0.94 11.22
C ARG A 289 10.88 0.78 12.74
N ASN A 290 10.80 -0.45 13.22
CA ASN A 290 10.77 -0.78 14.65
C ASN A 290 12.11 -0.55 15.37
N LEU A 291 13.21 -0.32 14.67
CA LEU A 291 14.50 0.03 15.28
C LEU A 291 14.49 1.41 15.93
N ASP A 292 13.73 2.35 15.36
CA ASP A 292 13.55 3.70 15.90
C ASP A 292 12.23 4.29 15.41
N TYR A 293 11.12 3.92 16.08
CA TYR A 293 9.79 4.44 15.75
C TYR A 293 9.72 5.95 15.71
N LYS A 294 10.44 6.62 16.63
CA LYS A 294 10.41 8.08 16.74
C LYS A 294 11.06 8.77 15.54
N ALA A 295 12.17 8.24 15.07
CA ALA A 295 12.85 8.75 13.88
C ALA A 295 12.08 8.43 12.58
N GLU A 296 11.34 7.32 12.57
CA GLU A 296 10.56 6.90 11.41
C GLU A 296 9.11 7.44 11.41
N GLU A 297 8.65 8.11 12.48
CA GLU A 297 7.38 8.85 12.52
C GLU A 297 7.57 10.24 11.91
N THR A 298 7.60 10.30 10.58
CA THR A 298 7.91 11.52 9.83
C THR A 298 7.19 11.57 8.49
N TRP A 299 6.93 12.78 7.97
CA TRP A 299 6.48 13.02 6.59
C TRP A 299 7.65 13.18 5.59
N ASP A 300 8.90 13.21 6.10
CA ASP A 300 10.08 13.43 5.27
C ASP A 300 10.57 12.11 4.67
N PHE A 301 10.86 12.14 3.38
CA PHE A 301 11.59 11.06 2.72
C PHE A 301 13.06 11.08 3.16
N GLY A 302 13.72 9.96 3.04
CA GLY A 302 15.13 9.81 3.39
C GLY A 302 15.43 8.47 4.03
N HIS A 303 16.65 8.33 4.54
CA HIS A 303 17.16 7.08 5.13
C HIS A 303 17.92 7.40 6.42
N THR A 304 17.92 6.41 7.33
CA THR A 304 18.73 6.44 8.53
C THR A 304 19.81 5.37 8.43
N GLU A 305 21.02 5.67 8.92
CA GLU A 305 22.11 4.69 8.88
C GLU A 305 21.80 3.45 9.73
N THR A 306 21.03 3.61 10.82
CA THR A 306 20.58 2.48 11.66
C THR A 306 19.81 1.46 10.83
N VAL A 307 18.82 1.89 10.06
CA VAL A 307 18.01 1.00 9.20
C VAL A 307 18.84 0.45 8.05
N LYS A 308 19.62 1.31 7.35
CA LYS A 308 20.48 0.88 6.24
C LYS A 308 21.44 -0.22 6.64
N ASN A 309 22.17 -0.02 7.72
CA ASN A 309 23.15 -1.00 8.21
C ASN A 309 22.47 -2.32 8.59
N LYS A 310 21.31 -2.25 9.26
CA LYS A 310 20.57 -3.46 9.62
C LYS A 310 20.09 -4.26 8.40
N LEU A 311 19.55 -3.57 7.36
CA LEU A 311 19.12 -4.24 6.13
C LEU A 311 20.29 -4.87 5.39
N VAL A 312 21.44 -4.20 5.29
CA VAL A 312 22.65 -4.76 4.66
C VAL A 312 23.16 -5.98 5.43
N ASN A 313 23.23 -5.91 6.77
CA ASN A 313 23.65 -7.04 7.59
C ASN A 313 22.75 -8.27 7.39
N TYR A 314 21.42 -8.09 7.29
CA TYR A 314 20.53 -9.21 7.00
C TYR A 314 20.72 -9.79 5.59
N LEU A 315 21.06 -8.96 4.59
CA LEU A 315 21.42 -9.47 3.28
C LEU A 315 22.67 -10.35 3.34
N GLU A 316 23.73 -9.88 4.01
CA GLU A 316 25.03 -10.57 4.10
C GLU A 316 24.97 -11.86 4.92
N GLU A 317 24.28 -11.81 6.06
CA GLU A 317 24.33 -12.90 7.04
C GLU A 317 23.24 -13.94 6.86
N VAL A 318 22.05 -13.55 6.36
CA VAL A 318 20.83 -14.37 6.36
C VAL A 318 20.32 -14.66 4.97
N ILE A 319 20.10 -13.61 4.15
CA ILE A 319 19.35 -13.74 2.87
C ILE A 319 20.26 -14.21 1.74
N LEU A 320 21.47 -13.67 1.65
CA LEU A 320 22.47 -13.94 0.60
C LEU A 320 23.83 -14.38 1.19
N PRO A 321 23.87 -15.33 2.14
CA PRO A 321 25.11 -15.67 2.83
C PRO A 321 26.16 -16.21 1.85
N GLY A 322 27.30 -15.53 1.78
CA GLY A 322 28.40 -15.91 0.89
C GLY A 322 28.18 -15.63 -0.59
N GLN A 323 27.14 -14.86 -0.95
CA GLN A 323 26.94 -14.37 -2.30
C GLN A 323 27.37 -12.91 -2.40
N ASP A 324 28.10 -12.55 -3.43
CA ASP A 324 28.42 -11.15 -3.72
C ASP A 324 27.18 -10.41 -4.21
N PHE A 325 26.93 -9.24 -3.65
CA PHE A 325 25.87 -8.35 -4.09
C PHE A 325 26.31 -6.88 -3.97
N GLU A 326 25.65 -6.02 -4.73
CA GLU A 326 25.79 -4.57 -4.66
C GLU A 326 24.42 -3.95 -4.55
N VAL A 327 24.22 -2.99 -3.63
CA VAL A 327 22.98 -2.21 -3.54
C VAL A 327 22.97 -1.17 -4.66
N ASP A 328 21.94 -1.21 -5.51
CA ASP A 328 21.78 -0.33 -6.67
C ASP A 328 21.02 0.95 -6.29
N TYR A 329 19.87 0.82 -5.61
CA TYR A 329 19.04 1.95 -5.20
C TYR A 329 18.56 1.82 -3.77
N TRP A 330 18.36 2.99 -3.16
CA TRP A 330 17.65 3.19 -1.91
C TRP A 330 16.49 4.15 -2.13
N TRP A 331 15.36 3.90 -1.52
CA TRP A 331 14.25 4.84 -1.45
C TRP A 331 13.44 4.65 -0.18
N SER A 332 12.55 5.60 0.10
CA SER A 332 11.61 5.50 1.21
C SER A 332 10.22 5.91 0.77
N GLY A 333 9.21 5.42 1.49
CA GLY A 333 7.81 5.77 1.31
C GLY A 333 7.19 6.14 2.66
N ILE A 334 6.20 7.03 2.64
CA ILE A 334 5.48 7.43 3.86
C ILE A 334 4.13 6.74 3.88
N MET A 335 3.93 5.86 4.86
CA MET A 335 2.69 5.12 5.10
C MET A 335 1.84 5.84 6.15
N GLY A 336 0.53 5.59 6.16
CA GLY A 336 -0.37 6.09 7.19
C GLY A 336 -0.78 4.98 8.12
N PHE A 337 -0.58 5.20 9.41
CA PHE A 337 -0.92 4.28 10.50
C PHE A 337 -1.94 4.90 11.46
N GLY A 338 -2.46 4.11 12.38
CA GLY A 338 -3.33 4.54 13.45
C GLY A 338 -3.57 3.44 14.47
N GLU A 339 -4.36 3.76 15.49
CA GLU A 339 -4.67 2.80 16.57
C GLU A 339 -5.57 1.65 16.08
N ASP A 340 -6.54 1.97 15.20
CA ASP A 340 -7.44 0.94 14.67
C ASP A 340 -6.79 0.17 13.51
N ILE A 341 -7.18 -1.08 13.38
CA ILE A 341 -6.69 -2.00 12.33
C ILE A 341 -7.31 -1.71 10.95
N SER A 342 -8.46 -1.06 10.89
CA SER A 342 -9.22 -0.79 9.65
C SER A 342 -8.84 0.54 9.00
N PRO A 343 -8.97 0.69 7.68
CA PRO A 343 -8.84 1.98 7.01
C PRO A 343 -9.94 2.95 7.47
N ILE A 344 -9.72 4.25 7.24
CA ILE A 344 -10.74 5.28 7.46
C ILE A 344 -11.43 5.53 6.13
N VAL A 345 -12.72 5.20 6.03
CA VAL A 345 -13.59 5.54 4.90
C VAL A 345 -14.83 6.21 5.48
N LYS A 346 -14.95 7.52 5.33
CA LYS A 346 -16.08 8.27 5.88
C LYS A 346 -16.27 9.64 5.21
N GLN A 347 -17.44 10.22 5.40
CA GLN A 347 -17.65 11.65 5.19
C GLN A 347 -17.06 12.42 6.38
N VAL A 348 -16.19 13.38 6.11
CA VAL A 348 -15.55 14.21 7.15
C VAL A 348 -16.29 15.53 7.37
N GLU A 349 -16.82 16.10 6.28
CA GLU A 349 -17.70 17.27 6.26
C GLU A 349 -18.75 17.10 5.14
N PRO A 350 -19.82 17.91 5.07
CA PRO A 350 -20.71 17.91 3.93
C PRO A 350 -19.92 18.04 2.62
N ASN A 351 -20.16 17.13 1.66
CA ASN A 351 -19.47 17.06 0.37
C ASN A 351 -17.96 16.73 0.40
N ILE A 352 -17.38 16.44 1.58
CA ILE A 352 -15.97 16.07 1.72
C ILE A 352 -15.88 14.66 2.33
N PHE A 353 -15.27 13.76 1.60
CA PHE A 353 -15.10 12.35 1.96
C PHE A 353 -13.62 12.01 2.10
N CYS A 354 -13.28 11.03 2.89
CA CYS A 354 -11.89 10.57 2.99
C CYS A 354 -11.78 9.04 2.91
N ALA A 355 -10.65 8.60 2.35
CA ALA A 355 -10.23 7.20 2.28
C ALA A 355 -8.72 7.11 2.48
N VAL A 356 -8.30 6.79 3.71
CA VAL A 356 -6.91 6.87 4.15
C VAL A 356 -6.59 5.80 5.20
N ARG A 357 -5.32 5.67 5.58
CA ARG A 357 -4.85 4.78 6.65
C ARG A 357 -4.99 3.29 6.29
N CYS A 358 -4.28 2.86 5.24
CA CYS A 358 -4.22 1.44 4.88
C CYS A 358 -3.22 0.63 5.74
N ASN A 359 -2.64 1.17 6.80
CA ASN A 359 -1.76 0.49 7.75
C ASN A 359 -0.66 -0.37 7.09
N GLY A 360 -0.01 0.14 6.03
CA GLY A 360 1.01 -0.58 5.27
C GLY A 360 0.47 -1.53 4.18
N MET A 361 -0.82 -1.87 4.21
CA MET A 361 -1.43 -2.90 3.34
C MET A 361 -2.16 -2.34 2.12
N GLY A 362 -1.71 -1.18 1.60
CA GLY A 362 -2.39 -0.47 0.51
C GLY A 362 -2.49 -1.22 -0.81
N VAL A 363 -1.58 -2.13 -1.14
CA VAL A 363 -1.67 -2.98 -2.33
C VAL A 363 -2.85 -3.93 -2.23
N ALA A 364 -3.03 -4.57 -1.07
CA ALA A 364 -4.11 -5.52 -0.86
C ALA A 364 -5.49 -4.84 -0.78
N MET A 365 -5.62 -3.72 -0.05
CA MET A 365 -6.93 -3.15 0.22
C MET A 365 -7.28 -1.88 -0.56
N GLY A 366 -6.30 -1.19 -1.16
CA GLY A 366 -6.50 0.15 -1.70
C GLY A 366 -7.53 0.25 -2.83
N SER A 367 -7.70 -0.80 -3.64
CA SER A 367 -8.75 -0.84 -4.67
C SER A 367 -10.15 -0.85 -4.06
N LEU A 368 -10.38 -1.63 -3.01
CA LEU A 368 -11.67 -1.71 -2.34
C LEU A 368 -11.96 -0.45 -1.51
N VAL A 369 -10.96 0.08 -0.81
CA VAL A 369 -11.05 1.36 -0.09
C VAL A 369 -11.43 2.51 -1.04
N GLY A 370 -10.85 2.53 -2.24
CA GLY A 370 -11.22 3.51 -3.28
C GLY A 370 -12.64 3.35 -3.81
N GLU A 371 -13.09 2.10 -3.98
CA GLU A 371 -14.46 1.78 -4.38
C GLU A 371 -15.47 2.26 -3.32
N GLU A 372 -15.26 1.90 -2.06
CA GLU A 372 -16.16 2.27 -0.96
C GLU A 372 -16.31 3.79 -0.78
N VAL A 373 -15.22 4.56 -0.87
CA VAL A 373 -15.33 6.02 -0.78
C VAL A 373 -16.03 6.63 -1.99
N ALA A 374 -15.88 6.03 -3.17
CA ALA A 374 -16.58 6.46 -4.35
C ALA A 374 -18.10 6.19 -4.23
N GLU A 375 -18.50 5.02 -3.73
CA GLU A 375 -19.92 4.71 -3.44
C GLU A 375 -20.49 5.69 -2.41
N LEU A 376 -19.75 5.95 -1.34
CA LEU A 376 -20.17 6.92 -0.32
C LEU A 376 -20.33 8.34 -0.90
N ALA A 377 -19.47 8.73 -1.83
CA ALA A 377 -19.56 10.03 -2.49
C ALA A 377 -20.69 10.09 -3.52
N LEU A 378 -21.16 8.96 -4.07
CA LEU A 378 -22.29 8.90 -5.00
C LEU A 378 -23.65 8.87 -4.31
N ALA A 379 -23.70 8.41 -3.05
CA ALA A 379 -24.91 8.42 -2.22
C ALA A 379 -25.31 9.86 -1.85
#